data_cb68bbff68a83660bfa2961b39c538c4
#
_entry.id   cb68bbff68a83660bfa2961b39c538c4
#
_cell.length_a   1.000
_cell.length_b   1.000
_cell.length_c   1.000
_cell.angle_alpha   90.00
_cell.angle_beta   90.00
_cell.angle_gamma   90.00
#
_symmetry.space_group_name_H-M   'P 1'
#
loop_
_entity.id
_entity.type
_entity.pdbx_description
1 polymer ?
#
loop_
_entity_poly.entity_id
_entity_poly.type
_entity_poly.pdbx_seq_one_letter_code
_entity_poly.pdbx_strand_id
1 'polypeptide(L)'
;FIVVIPGIVAWVMYSEDLYGARSAFEIAGSTALNNDNAYPWLISTFIPVGVKGLVLAALAAAIVSSLASMLNSTSTIFTMDIYKPYINREASQTKLVNVGRLTAGIALIIAVCLAPLLGGIDQMFQYIQEYTGLVSPGILAVFLMGLFWKKATNKGAIWGVLCSIPIALIFKLLPLEMPFMDQMFYATLLTIVVIFMVSLSSNPADDDPKAIKLTADMFKTDKVFNICAYIICILL
;
A
#
# COMPACT_ATOMS: atom_id res chain seq x y z
N PHE A 1 17.48 2.14 -1.70
CA PHE A 1 18.74 1.51 -1.26
C PHE A 1 18.51 0.37 -0.28
N ILE A 2 17.70 0.54 0.78
CA ILE A 2 17.51 -0.48 1.85
C ILE A 2 16.94 -1.81 1.31
N VAL A 3 16.11 -1.79 0.29
CA VAL A 3 15.49 -2.98 -0.32
C VAL A 3 16.29 -3.47 -1.54
N VAL A 4 16.74 -2.53 -2.38
CA VAL A 4 17.39 -2.85 -3.66
C VAL A 4 18.78 -3.45 -3.47
N ILE A 5 19.59 -2.90 -2.56
CA ILE A 5 20.96 -3.40 -2.33
C ILE A 5 20.96 -4.85 -1.84
N PRO A 6 20.18 -5.26 -0.81
CA PRO A 6 20.11 -6.66 -0.43
C PRO A 6 19.64 -7.58 -1.57
N GLY A 7 18.71 -7.13 -2.40
CA GLY A 7 18.28 -7.89 -3.58
C GLY A 7 19.40 -8.10 -4.60
N ILE A 8 20.18 -7.05 -4.91
CA ILE A 8 21.34 -7.14 -5.81
C ILE A 8 22.39 -8.08 -5.21
N VAL A 9 22.68 -7.97 -3.91
CA VAL A 9 23.63 -8.85 -3.24
C VAL A 9 23.19 -10.31 -3.33
N ALA A 10 21.92 -10.60 -3.04
CA ALA A 10 21.37 -11.95 -3.17
C ALA A 10 21.48 -12.49 -4.60
N TRP A 11 21.19 -11.66 -5.62
CA TRP A 11 21.32 -12.03 -7.02
C TRP A 11 22.77 -12.32 -7.43
N VAL A 12 23.73 -11.48 -7.04
CA VAL A 12 25.16 -11.70 -7.32
C VAL A 12 25.65 -12.99 -6.65
N MET A 13 25.27 -13.23 -5.38
CA MET A 13 25.64 -14.46 -4.69
C MET A 13 25.04 -15.72 -5.34
N TYR A 14 23.82 -15.61 -5.84
CA TYR A 14 23.16 -16.69 -6.60
C TYR A 14 23.89 -16.95 -7.93
N SER A 15 24.20 -15.90 -8.71
CA SER A 15 24.84 -16.04 -10.02
C SER A 15 26.22 -16.68 -9.94
N GLU A 16 26.99 -16.34 -8.93
CA GLU A 16 28.34 -16.86 -8.67
C GLU A 16 28.37 -18.14 -7.81
N ASP A 17 27.20 -18.63 -7.38
CA ASP A 17 27.03 -19.78 -6.46
C ASP A 17 27.85 -19.66 -5.19
N LEU A 18 27.91 -18.47 -4.62
CA LEU A 18 28.65 -18.22 -3.40
C LEU A 18 27.84 -18.60 -2.18
N TYR A 19 28.50 -19.17 -1.19
CA TYR A 19 27.92 -19.57 0.10
C TYR A 19 26.69 -20.50 -0.01
N GLY A 20 26.59 -21.27 -1.09
CA GLY A 20 25.46 -22.18 -1.31
C GLY A 20 24.15 -21.46 -1.67
N ALA A 21 24.24 -20.28 -2.25
CA ALA A 21 23.06 -19.47 -2.62
C ALA A 21 22.12 -20.20 -3.58
N ARG A 22 22.65 -20.96 -4.54
CA ARG A 22 21.80 -21.73 -5.49
C ARG A 22 20.92 -22.74 -4.77
N SER A 23 21.48 -23.51 -3.88
CA SER A 23 20.71 -24.52 -3.12
C SER A 23 19.64 -23.90 -2.21
N ALA A 24 19.82 -22.65 -1.79
CA ALA A 24 18.86 -21.93 -0.95
C ALA A 24 17.70 -21.30 -1.74
N PHE A 25 17.94 -20.94 -3.00
CA PHE A 25 16.93 -20.26 -3.85
C PHE A 25 16.23 -21.19 -4.84
N GLU A 26 16.87 -22.30 -5.24
CA GLU A 26 16.26 -23.28 -6.13
C GLU A 26 15.23 -24.13 -5.41
N ILE A 27 14.05 -24.25 -6.00
CA ILE A 27 13.04 -25.17 -5.49
C ILE A 27 13.40 -26.58 -5.97
N ALA A 28 13.53 -27.53 -5.07
CA ALA A 28 13.91 -28.90 -5.39
C ALA A 28 13.00 -29.49 -6.47
N GLY A 29 13.61 -29.85 -7.61
CA GLY A 29 12.90 -30.44 -8.76
C GLY A 29 12.23 -29.43 -9.71
N SER A 30 12.48 -28.14 -9.57
CA SER A 30 11.95 -27.06 -10.41
C SER A 30 13.06 -26.13 -10.87
N THR A 31 12.88 -25.48 -12.03
CA THR A 31 13.73 -24.38 -12.47
C THR A 31 13.28 -23.02 -11.89
N ALA A 32 12.22 -23.03 -11.08
CA ALA A 32 11.70 -21.83 -10.45
C ALA A 32 12.56 -21.44 -9.24
N LEU A 33 12.76 -20.12 -9.08
CA LEU A 33 13.50 -19.54 -7.95
C LEU A 33 12.52 -19.11 -6.86
N ASN A 34 12.81 -19.50 -5.62
CA ASN A 34 12.10 -18.98 -4.46
C ASN A 34 12.75 -17.66 -3.99
N ASN A 35 12.33 -16.57 -4.60
CA ASN A 35 12.83 -15.23 -4.29
C ASN A 35 12.52 -14.78 -2.86
N ASP A 36 11.50 -15.36 -2.22
CA ASP A 36 11.11 -15.04 -0.84
C ASP A 36 12.15 -15.52 0.17
N ASN A 37 12.98 -16.48 -0.20
CA ASN A 37 14.10 -16.96 0.62
C ASN A 37 15.30 -16.00 0.64
N ALA A 38 15.40 -15.02 -0.25
CA ALA A 38 16.58 -14.17 -0.38
C ALA A 38 16.91 -13.42 0.91
N TYR A 39 15.95 -12.79 1.55
CA TYR A 39 16.17 -12.02 2.76
C TYR A 39 16.48 -12.91 3.99
N PRO A 40 15.72 -13.98 4.27
CA PRO A 40 16.07 -14.94 5.32
C PRO A 40 17.46 -15.55 5.13
N TRP A 41 17.83 -15.90 3.90
CA TRP A 41 19.14 -16.46 3.58
C TRP A 41 20.28 -15.44 3.86
N LEU A 42 20.13 -14.18 3.44
CA LEU A 42 21.12 -13.13 3.76
C LEU A 42 21.30 -12.96 5.26
N ILE A 43 20.21 -12.94 6.04
CA ILE A 43 20.28 -12.86 7.50
C ILE A 43 21.01 -14.09 8.07
N SER A 44 20.69 -15.29 7.59
CA SER A 44 21.29 -16.51 8.10
C SER A 44 22.77 -16.64 7.79
N THR A 45 23.22 -16.11 6.65
CA THR A 45 24.58 -16.26 6.14
C THR A 45 25.53 -15.18 6.64
N PHE A 46 25.10 -13.91 6.60
CA PHE A 46 26.01 -12.77 6.85
C PHE A 46 25.94 -12.19 8.26
N ILE A 47 24.86 -12.45 9.01
CA ILE A 47 24.70 -11.86 10.32
C ILE A 47 25.29 -12.79 11.41
N PRO A 48 26.22 -12.29 12.24
CA PRO A 48 26.80 -13.06 13.36
C PRO A 48 25.73 -13.51 14.36
N VAL A 49 25.93 -14.65 14.99
CA VAL A 49 24.99 -15.31 15.92
C VAL A 49 24.44 -14.36 16.99
N GLY A 50 25.27 -13.51 17.59
CA GLY A 50 24.84 -12.56 18.63
C GLY A 50 23.92 -11.44 18.10
N VAL A 51 24.18 -10.96 16.88
CA VAL A 51 23.39 -9.87 16.25
C VAL A 51 22.13 -10.40 15.57
N LYS A 52 22.14 -11.67 15.14
CA LYS A 52 21.02 -12.32 14.47
C LYS A 52 19.73 -12.25 15.28
N GLY A 53 19.80 -12.47 16.59
CA GLY A 53 18.66 -12.35 17.50
C GLY A 53 18.08 -10.94 17.54
N LEU A 54 18.94 -9.91 17.54
CA LEU A 54 18.51 -8.50 17.50
C LEU A 54 17.80 -8.16 16.18
N VAL A 55 18.33 -8.63 15.03
CA VAL A 55 17.71 -8.42 13.71
C VAL A 55 16.35 -9.12 13.64
N LEU A 56 16.23 -10.36 14.13
CA LEU A 56 14.96 -11.07 14.16
C LEU A 56 13.95 -10.38 15.10
N ALA A 57 14.39 -9.88 16.26
CA ALA A 57 13.53 -9.10 17.15
C ALA A 57 13.06 -7.79 16.51
N ALA A 58 13.93 -7.08 15.80
CA ALA A 58 13.59 -5.87 15.07
C ALA A 58 12.57 -6.16 13.94
N LEU A 59 12.77 -7.26 13.21
CA LEU A 59 11.83 -7.70 12.19
C LEU A 59 10.44 -8.02 12.77
N ALA A 60 10.42 -8.79 13.87
CA ALA A 60 9.17 -9.08 14.58
C ALA A 60 8.48 -7.80 15.08
N ALA A 61 9.23 -6.85 15.64
CA ALA A 61 8.69 -5.57 16.09
C ALA A 61 8.08 -4.76 14.92
N ALA A 62 8.73 -4.74 13.75
CA ALA A 62 8.23 -4.07 12.55
C ALA A 62 6.91 -4.70 12.05
N ILE A 63 6.83 -6.03 12.03
CA ILE A 63 5.62 -6.77 11.65
C ILE A 63 4.48 -6.45 12.63
N VAL A 64 4.73 -6.53 13.93
CA VAL A 64 3.72 -6.22 14.97
C VAL A 64 3.24 -4.78 14.87
N SER A 65 4.13 -3.82 14.63
CA SER A 65 3.79 -2.41 14.44
C SER A 65 2.86 -2.19 13.23
N SER A 66 3.19 -2.79 12.10
CA SER A 66 2.36 -2.71 10.88
C SER A 66 0.98 -3.35 11.09
N LEU A 67 0.96 -4.55 11.70
CA LEU A 67 -0.28 -5.26 12.01
C LEU A 67 -1.18 -4.46 12.96
N ALA A 68 -0.61 -3.87 14.01
CA ALA A 68 -1.33 -3.01 14.94
C ALA A 68 -1.97 -1.81 14.25
N SER A 69 -1.26 -1.16 13.32
CA SER A 69 -1.78 -0.05 12.53
C SER A 69 -2.94 -0.48 11.62
N MET A 70 -2.82 -1.61 10.95
CA MET A 70 -3.89 -2.15 10.09
C MET A 70 -5.13 -2.52 10.88
N LEU A 71 -4.98 -3.18 12.04
CA LEU A 71 -6.09 -3.54 12.93
C LEU A 71 -6.78 -2.30 13.50
N ASN A 72 -6.01 -1.28 13.89
CA ASN A 72 -6.55 -0.02 14.37
C ASN A 72 -7.36 0.70 13.30
N SER A 73 -6.84 0.77 12.06
CA SER A 73 -7.54 1.38 10.94
C SER A 73 -8.83 0.63 10.61
N THR A 74 -8.79 -0.70 10.51
CA THR A 74 -9.97 -1.54 10.26
C THR A 74 -11.04 -1.35 11.35
N SER A 75 -10.61 -1.35 12.60
CA SER A 75 -11.47 -1.12 13.76
C SER A 75 -12.13 0.26 13.73
N THR A 76 -11.36 1.29 13.41
CA THR A 76 -11.85 2.67 13.34
C THR A 76 -12.85 2.86 12.21
N ILE A 77 -12.52 2.38 11.00
CA ILE A 77 -13.42 2.45 9.84
C ILE A 77 -14.73 1.73 10.16
N PHE A 78 -14.68 0.50 10.66
CA PHE A 78 -15.90 -0.22 11.02
C PHE A 78 -16.73 0.52 12.06
N THR A 79 -16.09 1.00 13.13
CA THR A 79 -16.79 1.63 14.25
C THR A 79 -17.38 2.99 13.88
N MET A 80 -16.62 3.82 13.15
CA MET A 80 -17.03 5.20 12.87
C MET A 80 -17.87 5.33 11.60
N ASP A 81 -17.58 4.51 10.57
CA ASP A 81 -18.23 4.64 9.27
C ASP A 81 -19.38 3.65 9.06
N ILE A 82 -19.40 2.53 9.81
CA ILE A 82 -20.45 1.53 9.69
C ILE A 82 -21.31 1.46 10.98
N TYR A 83 -20.69 1.17 12.13
CA TYR A 83 -21.45 0.94 13.35
C TYR A 83 -22.19 2.19 13.83
N LYS A 84 -21.49 3.31 13.96
CA LYS A 84 -22.08 4.56 14.47
C LYS A 84 -23.18 5.12 13.57
N PRO A 85 -23.04 5.25 12.23
CA PRO A 85 -24.09 5.84 11.40
C PRO A 85 -25.27 4.91 11.12
N TYR A 86 -25.05 3.59 11.01
CA TYR A 86 -26.07 2.65 10.55
C TYR A 86 -26.67 1.77 11.63
N ILE A 87 -25.91 1.46 12.71
CA ILE A 87 -26.36 0.52 13.76
C ILE A 87 -26.77 1.27 15.03
N ASN A 88 -25.95 2.20 15.53
CA ASN A 88 -26.27 2.94 16.74
C ASN A 88 -25.69 4.36 16.72
N ARG A 89 -26.53 5.32 16.30
CA ARG A 89 -26.13 6.74 16.18
C ARG A 89 -25.87 7.42 17.52
N GLU A 90 -26.49 6.94 18.60
CA GLU A 90 -26.37 7.51 19.96
C GLU A 90 -25.41 6.71 20.86
N ALA A 91 -24.54 5.88 20.25
CA ALA A 91 -23.61 5.07 21.02
C ALA A 91 -22.65 5.95 21.85
N SER A 92 -22.54 5.64 23.14
CA SER A 92 -21.58 6.30 24.01
C SER A 92 -20.15 6.02 23.59
N GLN A 93 -19.22 6.91 23.95
CA GLN A 93 -17.79 6.75 23.62
C GLN A 93 -17.22 5.41 24.11
N THR A 94 -17.61 4.99 25.34
CA THR A 94 -17.17 3.69 25.88
C THR A 94 -17.68 2.52 25.04
N LYS A 95 -18.90 2.59 24.52
CA LYS A 95 -19.47 1.56 23.66
C LYS A 95 -18.74 1.50 22.31
N LEU A 96 -18.41 2.65 21.72
CA LEU A 96 -17.63 2.73 20.46
C LEU A 96 -16.24 2.10 20.63
N VAL A 97 -15.54 2.40 21.74
CA VAL A 97 -14.25 1.79 22.05
C VAL A 97 -14.34 0.27 22.18
N ASN A 98 -15.37 -0.24 22.87
CA ASN A 98 -15.57 -1.68 23.03
C ASN A 98 -15.90 -2.38 21.70
N VAL A 99 -16.73 -1.76 20.86
CA VAL A 99 -16.99 -2.25 19.51
C VAL A 99 -15.71 -2.27 18.69
N GLY A 100 -14.90 -1.21 18.76
CA GLY A 100 -13.61 -1.16 18.07
C GLY A 100 -12.66 -2.28 18.50
N ARG A 101 -12.54 -2.54 19.81
CA ARG A 101 -11.73 -3.66 20.33
C ARG A 101 -12.23 -5.02 19.85
N LEU A 102 -13.53 -5.22 19.86
CA LEU A 102 -14.14 -6.45 19.37
C LEU A 102 -13.88 -6.65 17.87
N THR A 103 -14.04 -5.59 17.07
CA THR A 103 -13.78 -5.62 15.62
C THR A 103 -12.32 -5.95 15.34
N ALA A 104 -11.37 -5.33 16.05
CA ALA A 104 -9.95 -5.63 15.91
C ALA A 104 -9.64 -7.09 16.25
N GLY A 105 -10.24 -7.62 17.32
CA GLY A 105 -10.09 -9.02 17.72
C GLY A 105 -10.63 -9.99 16.66
N ILE A 106 -11.82 -9.73 16.14
CA ILE A 106 -12.43 -10.54 15.06
C ILE A 106 -11.58 -10.49 13.80
N ALA A 107 -11.14 -9.29 13.39
CA ALA A 107 -10.28 -9.11 12.23
C ALA A 107 -8.94 -9.87 12.36
N LEU A 108 -8.35 -9.86 13.56
CA LEU A 108 -7.13 -10.62 13.84
C LEU A 108 -7.37 -12.13 13.72
N ILE A 109 -8.47 -12.64 14.28
CA ILE A 109 -8.80 -14.08 14.17
C ILE A 109 -9.00 -14.49 12.71
N ILE A 110 -9.73 -13.69 11.94
CA ILE A 110 -9.92 -13.93 10.49
C ILE A 110 -8.57 -13.95 9.78
N ALA A 111 -7.70 -12.97 10.05
CA ALA A 111 -6.37 -12.91 9.43
C ALA A 111 -5.51 -14.15 9.75
N VAL A 112 -5.52 -14.61 11.02
CA VAL A 112 -4.80 -15.83 11.44
C VAL A 112 -5.36 -17.08 10.75
N CYS A 113 -6.68 -17.19 10.59
CA CYS A 113 -7.31 -18.32 9.90
C CYS A 113 -7.02 -18.33 8.38
N LEU A 114 -6.88 -17.14 7.76
CA LEU A 114 -6.58 -17.01 6.34
C LEU A 114 -5.08 -17.14 6.02
N ALA A 115 -4.21 -16.83 6.97
CA ALA A 115 -2.75 -16.85 6.75
C ALA A 115 -2.21 -18.19 6.18
N PRO A 116 -2.64 -19.37 6.63
CA PRO A 116 -2.17 -20.64 6.05
C PRO A 116 -2.55 -20.82 4.58
N LEU A 117 -3.70 -20.27 4.15
CA LEU A 117 -4.16 -20.37 2.75
C LEU A 117 -3.27 -19.55 1.80
N LEU A 118 -2.60 -18.55 2.32
CA LEU A 118 -1.71 -17.65 1.57
C LEU A 118 -0.28 -18.18 1.49
N GLY A 119 0.10 -19.13 2.35
CA GLY A 119 1.47 -19.66 2.46
C GLY A 119 1.95 -20.47 1.26
N GLY A 120 1.08 -20.81 0.29
CA GLY A 120 1.44 -21.50 -0.95
C GLY A 120 1.59 -20.57 -2.16
N ILE A 121 1.50 -19.26 -1.99
CA ILE A 121 1.60 -18.30 -3.09
C ILE A 121 3.05 -17.84 -3.22
N ASP A 122 3.67 -18.14 -4.37
CA ASP A 122 5.00 -17.66 -4.69
C ASP A 122 4.98 -16.14 -4.86
N GLN A 123 6.03 -15.46 -4.40
CA GLN A 123 6.18 -14.02 -4.47
C GLN A 123 4.99 -13.26 -3.83
N MET A 124 4.63 -13.64 -2.60
CA MET A 124 3.50 -13.09 -1.86
C MET A 124 3.49 -11.56 -1.82
N PHE A 125 4.66 -10.92 -1.68
CA PHE A 125 4.77 -9.47 -1.67
C PHE A 125 4.28 -8.85 -2.99
N GLN A 126 4.70 -9.40 -4.12
CA GLN A 126 4.26 -8.94 -5.45
C GLN A 126 2.75 -9.14 -5.63
N TYR A 127 2.24 -10.31 -5.20
CA TYR A 127 0.81 -10.61 -5.23
C TYR A 127 -0.02 -9.56 -4.47
N ILE A 128 0.36 -9.24 -3.22
CA ILE A 128 -0.31 -8.21 -2.41
C ILE A 128 -0.24 -6.85 -3.11
N GLN A 129 0.92 -6.47 -3.65
CA GLN A 129 1.11 -5.21 -4.36
C GLN A 129 0.21 -5.10 -5.60
N GLU A 130 0.11 -6.14 -6.40
CA GLU A 130 -0.75 -6.17 -7.58
C GLU A 130 -2.23 -6.00 -7.22
N TYR A 131 -2.73 -6.71 -6.19
CA TYR A 131 -4.13 -6.56 -5.77
C TYR A 131 -4.43 -5.22 -5.12
N THR A 132 -3.50 -4.69 -4.33
CA THR A 132 -3.60 -3.34 -3.78
C THR A 132 -3.58 -2.30 -4.91
N GLY A 133 -2.83 -2.57 -5.97
CA GLY A 133 -2.76 -1.76 -7.18
C GLY A 133 -4.07 -1.65 -7.97
N LEU A 134 -5.04 -2.55 -7.77
CA LEU A 134 -6.35 -2.42 -8.40
C LEU A 134 -7.20 -1.28 -7.80
N VAL A 135 -7.01 -0.98 -6.52
CA VAL A 135 -7.83 0.00 -5.79
C VAL A 135 -7.10 1.34 -5.59
N SER A 136 -5.78 1.30 -5.40
CA SER A 136 -4.95 2.47 -5.11
C SER A 136 -5.05 3.60 -6.14
N PRO A 137 -5.09 3.34 -7.46
CA PRO A 137 -5.22 4.38 -8.47
C PRO A 137 -6.48 5.22 -8.28
N GLY A 138 -7.61 4.59 -7.98
CA GLY A 138 -8.88 5.27 -7.76
C GLY A 138 -8.84 6.18 -6.54
N ILE A 139 -8.31 5.68 -5.44
CA ILE A 139 -8.18 6.44 -4.19
C ILE A 139 -7.27 7.65 -4.42
N LEU A 140 -6.08 7.44 -5.01
CA LEU A 140 -5.13 8.52 -5.30
C LEU A 140 -5.76 9.60 -6.20
N ALA A 141 -6.41 9.19 -7.28
CA ALA A 141 -7.06 10.11 -8.21
C ALA A 141 -8.15 10.96 -7.53
N VAL A 142 -8.99 10.34 -6.68
CA VAL A 142 -10.04 11.05 -5.95
C VAL A 142 -9.45 12.04 -4.95
N PHE A 143 -8.40 11.67 -4.22
CA PHE A 143 -7.74 12.58 -3.29
C PHE A 143 -7.07 13.75 -4.02
N LEU A 144 -6.33 13.51 -5.09
CA LEU A 144 -5.68 14.55 -5.87
C LEU A 144 -6.72 15.53 -6.45
N MET A 145 -7.77 15.01 -7.08
CA MET A 145 -8.78 15.86 -7.68
C MET A 145 -9.63 16.58 -6.62
N GLY A 146 -9.96 15.92 -5.51
CA GLY A 146 -10.72 16.54 -4.42
C GLY A 146 -9.98 17.62 -3.68
N LEU A 147 -8.66 17.50 -3.53
CA LEU A 147 -7.84 18.51 -2.83
C LEU A 147 -7.45 19.68 -3.73
N PHE A 148 -7.07 19.41 -4.98
CA PHE A 148 -6.45 20.41 -5.84
C PHE A 148 -7.39 20.99 -6.91
N TRP A 149 -8.52 20.34 -7.18
CA TRP A 149 -9.45 20.82 -8.18
C TRP A 149 -10.80 21.23 -7.58
N LYS A 150 -11.08 22.53 -7.56
CA LYS A 150 -12.27 23.12 -6.93
C LYS A 150 -13.60 22.66 -7.51
N LYS A 151 -13.62 22.20 -8.77
CA LYS A 151 -14.83 21.74 -9.47
C LYS A 151 -15.05 20.24 -9.34
N ALA A 152 -14.29 19.54 -8.50
CA ALA A 152 -14.49 18.12 -8.23
C ALA A 152 -15.83 17.90 -7.51
N THR A 153 -16.67 17.00 -8.05
CA THR A 153 -17.99 16.71 -7.50
C THR A 153 -18.00 15.34 -6.81
N ASN A 154 -18.90 15.16 -5.84
CA ASN A 154 -19.10 13.86 -5.19
C ASN A 154 -19.46 12.77 -6.21
N LYS A 155 -20.24 13.10 -7.26
CA LYS A 155 -20.55 12.15 -8.33
C LYS A 155 -19.29 11.75 -9.11
N GLY A 156 -18.42 12.72 -9.43
CA GLY A 156 -17.14 12.46 -10.08
C GLY A 156 -16.26 11.54 -9.24
N ALA A 157 -16.17 11.78 -7.93
CA ALA A 157 -15.41 10.93 -7.01
C ALA A 157 -15.94 9.49 -6.97
N ILE A 158 -17.25 9.30 -6.82
CA ILE A 158 -17.88 7.97 -6.79
C ILE A 158 -17.63 7.21 -8.09
N TRP A 159 -17.89 7.83 -9.24
CA TRP A 159 -17.62 7.21 -10.54
C TRP A 159 -16.13 6.96 -10.78
N GLY A 160 -15.27 7.86 -10.30
CA GLY A 160 -13.82 7.65 -10.34
C GLY A 160 -13.38 6.38 -9.62
N VAL A 161 -13.81 6.18 -8.37
CA VAL A 161 -13.50 4.95 -7.61
C VAL A 161 -14.11 3.72 -8.27
N LEU A 162 -15.37 3.78 -8.69
CA LEU A 162 -16.04 2.62 -9.31
C LEU A 162 -15.41 2.24 -10.65
N CYS A 163 -14.98 3.21 -11.46
CA CYS A 163 -14.35 2.95 -12.75
C CYS A 163 -12.86 2.56 -12.61
N SER A 164 -12.18 2.94 -11.53
CA SER A 164 -10.76 2.62 -11.36
C SER A 164 -10.49 1.12 -11.31
N ILE A 165 -11.37 0.35 -10.66
CA ILE A 165 -11.24 -1.11 -10.55
C ILE A 165 -11.32 -1.79 -11.93
N PRO A 166 -12.38 -1.58 -12.76
CA PRO A 166 -12.42 -2.16 -14.09
C PRO A 166 -11.30 -1.64 -15.01
N ILE A 167 -10.88 -0.38 -14.90
CA ILE A 167 -9.75 0.15 -15.67
C ILE A 167 -8.46 -0.61 -15.32
N ALA A 168 -8.14 -0.75 -14.04
CA ALA A 168 -6.96 -1.48 -13.58
C ALA A 168 -7.03 -2.97 -13.96
N LEU A 169 -8.24 -3.57 -13.90
CA LEU A 169 -8.46 -4.96 -14.30
C LEU A 169 -8.25 -5.16 -15.80
N ILE A 170 -8.68 -4.21 -16.64
CA ILE A 170 -8.45 -4.24 -18.09
C ILE A 170 -6.95 -4.25 -18.38
N PHE A 171 -6.16 -3.37 -17.73
CA PHE A 171 -4.71 -3.38 -17.90
C PHE A 171 -4.05 -4.69 -17.46
N LYS A 172 -4.57 -5.34 -16.40
CA LYS A 172 -4.07 -6.63 -15.94
C LYS A 172 -4.44 -7.79 -16.87
N LEU A 173 -5.60 -7.74 -17.52
CA LEU A 173 -6.08 -8.80 -18.42
C LEU A 173 -5.55 -8.66 -19.86
N LEU A 174 -5.17 -7.46 -20.28
CA LEU A 174 -4.54 -7.27 -21.57
C LEU A 174 -3.13 -7.88 -21.55
N PRO A 175 -2.72 -8.59 -22.60
CA PRO A 175 -1.39 -9.16 -22.73
C PRO A 175 -0.35 -8.07 -23.04
N LEU A 176 -0.29 -7.05 -22.21
CA LEU A 176 0.69 -5.98 -22.28
C LEU A 176 1.86 -6.41 -21.39
N GLU A 177 3.04 -6.57 -21.97
CA GLU A 177 4.28 -6.82 -21.24
C GLU A 177 4.74 -5.58 -20.47
N MET A 178 3.82 -4.96 -19.72
CA MET A 178 4.09 -3.75 -18.94
C MET A 178 4.28 -4.11 -17.46
N PRO A 179 5.30 -3.54 -16.80
CA PRO A 179 5.43 -3.64 -15.35
C PRO A 179 4.16 -3.16 -14.64
N PHE A 180 3.78 -3.79 -13.53
CA PHE A 180 2.55 -3.44 -12.83
C PHE A 180 2.51 -1.98 -12.35
N MET A 181 3.65 -1.37 -12.07
CA MET A 181 3.77 0.05 -11.71
C MET A 181 3.28 0.97 -12.82
N ASP A 182 3.65 0.67 -14.08
CA ASP A 182 3.20 1.45 -15.24
C ASP A 182 1.69 1.28 -15.46
N GLN A 183 1.18 0.06 -15.26
CA GLN A 183 -0.26 -0.20 -15.32
C GLN A 183 -1.02 0.64 -14.29
N MET A 184 -0.53 0.74 -13.05
CA MET A 184 -1.11 1.57 -12.00
C MET A 184 -1.07 3.06 -12.36
N PHE A 185 0.04 3.52 -12.95
CA PHE A 185 0.18 4.90 -13.39
C PHE A 185 -0.85 5.27 -14.46
N TYR A 186 -0.98 4.46 -15.51
CA TYR A 186 -1.98 4.71 -16.57
C TYR A 186 -3.41 4.57 -16.05
N ALA A 187 -3.68 3.62 -15.15
CA ALA A 187 -4.98 3.50 -14.50
C ALA A 187 -5.32 4.75 -13.68
N THR A 188 -4.36 5.34 -12.98
CA THR A 188 -4.55 6.60 -12.25
C THR A 188 -4.88 7.75 -13.20
N LEU A 189 -4.13 7.89 -14.30
CA LEU A 189 -4.38 8.94 -15.29
C LEU A 189 -5.78 8.82 -15.91
N LEU A 190 -6.18 7.62 -16.32
CA LEU A 190 -7.52 7.41 -16.87
C LEU A 190 -8.61 7.67 -15.83
N THR A 191 -8.40 7.30 -14.59
CA THR A 191 -9.33 7.60 -13.49
C THR A 191 -9.49 9.10 -13.27
N ILE A 192 -8.39 9.87 -13.32
CA ILE A 192 -8.43 11.34 -13.26
C ILE A 192 -9.29 11.90 -14.41
N VAL A 193 -9.12 11.39 -15.63
CA VAL A 193 -9.92 11.80 -16.79
C VAL A 193 -11.41 11.49 -16.56
N VAL A 194 -11.75 10.32 -16.02
CA VAL A 194 -13.15 9.97 -15.68
C VAL A 194 -13.72 10.94 -14.65
N ILE A 195 -12.99 11.22 -13.56
CA ILE A 195 -13.42 12.18 -12.54
C ILE A 195 -13.65 13.56 -13.16
N PHE A 196 -12.73 13.99 -14.01
CA PHE A 196 -12.80 15.28 -14.69
C PHE A 196 -14.06 15.38 -15.57
N MET A 197 -14.31 14.40 -16.44
CA MET A 197 -15.44 14.36 -17.35
C MET A 197 -16.79 14.31 -16.59
N VAL A 198 -16.90 13.43 -15.59
CA VAL A 198 -18.15 13.30 -14.81
C VAL A 198 -18.40 14.54 -13.97
N SER A 199 -17.37 15.14 -13.38
CA SER A 199 -17.53 16.37 -12.59
C SER A 199 -17.98 17.55 -13.45
N LEU A 200 -17.42 17.73 -14.64
CA LEU A 200 -17.85 18.78 -15.57
C LEU A 200 -19.30 18.60 -16.03
N SER A 201 -19.71 17.34 -16.26
CA SER A 201 -21.09 17.02 -16.67
C SER A 201 -22.12 17.19 -15.53
N SER A 202 -21.66 17.24 -14.27
CA SER A 202 -22.53 17.27 -13.08
C SER A 202 -22.85 18.68 -12.57
N ASN A 203 -22.62 19.74 -13.37
CA ASN A 203 -22.79 21.15 -12.95
C ASN A 203 -22.06 21.44 -11.62
N PRO A 204 -20.74 21.53 -11.64
CA PRO A 204 -19.96 21.80 -10.42
C PRO A 204 -20.34 23.19 -9.87
N ALA A 205 -20.53 23.27 -8.57
CA ALA A 205 -20.59 24.57 -7.88
C ALA A 205 -19.26 25.30 -8.08
N ASP A 206 -19.30 26.57 -8.47
CA ASP A 206 -18.10 27.33 -8.85
C ASP A 206 -17.11 27.56 -7.67
N ASP A 207 -17.55 27.39 -6.42
CA ASP A 207 -16.72 27.60 -5.21
C ASP A 207 -17.14 26.61 -4.12
N ASP A 208 -16.58 25.40 -4.12
CA ASP A 208 -16.71 24.51 -2.95
C ASP A 208 -15.78 25.04 -1.85
N PRO A 209 -16.31 25.47 -0.68
CA PRO A 209 -15.50 25.99 0.42
C PRO A 209 -14.53 24.96 1.01
N LYS A 210 -14.70 23.67 0.67
CA LYS A 210 -13.84 22.56 1.12
C LYS A 210 -12.58 22.39 0.28
N ALA A 211 -12.50 22.98 -0.92
CA ALA A 211 -11.31 22.87 -1.75
C ALA A 211 -10.17 23.73 -1.20
N ILE A 212 -8.97 23.18 -1.18
CA ILE A 212 -7.77 23.90 -0.75
C ILE A 212 -7.48 25.06 -1.71
N LYS A 213 -7.43 26.29 -1.18
CA LYS A 213 -6.98 27.45 -1.95
C LYS A 213 -5.47 27.42 -2.07
N LEU A 214 -4.98 26.96 -3.21
CA LEU A 214 -3.54 27.01 -3.49
C LEU A 214 -3.08 28.46 -3.57
N THR A 215 -2.32 28.90 -2.57
CA THR A 215 -1.69 30.21 -2.53
C THR A 215 -0.17 30.07 -2.64
N ALA A 216 0.49 31.03 -3.25
CA ALA A 216 1.96 31.01 -3.38
C ALA A 216 2.68 30.94 -2.03
N ASP A 217 2.02 31.40 -0.95
CA ASP A 217 2.57 31.35 0.41
C ASP A 217 2.66 29.92 0.98
N MET A 218 1.83 28.98 0.50
CA MET A 218 1.91 27.57 0.91
C MET A 218 3.20 26.89 0.46
N PHE A 219 3.87 27.42 -0.57
CA PHE A 219 5.14 26.89 -1.08
C PHE A 219 6.36 27.62 -0.51
N LYS A 220 6.16 28.63 0.35
CA LYS A 220 7.25 29.28 1.08
C LYS A 220 7.59 28.44 2.30
N THR A 221 8.64 27.66 2.18
CA THR A 221 9.14 26.79 3.24
C THR A 221 10.43 27.37 3.83
N ASP A 222 10.70 27.05 5.10
CA ASP A 222 11.93 27.46 5.76
C ASP A 222 13.16 26.81 5.10
N LYS A 223 14.31 27.53 5.17
CA LYS A 223 15.58 27.05 4.59
C LYS A 223 15.99 25.68 5.13
N VAL A 224 15.78 25.43 6.42
CA VAL A 224 16.10 24.16 7.06
C VAL A 224 15.24 23.05 6.49
N PHE A 225 13.93 23.27 6.31
CA PHE A 225 13.03 22.32 5.69
C PHE A 225 13.47 21.98 4.27
N ASN A 226 13.82 22.98 3.46
CA ASN A 226 14.25 22.76 2.08
C ASN A 226 15.53 21.93 2.00
N ILE A 227 16.51 22.19 2.85
CA ILE A 227 17.76 21.41 2.92
C ILE A 227 17.45 19.96 3.29
N CYS A 228 16.64 19.72 4.33
CA CYS A 228 16.25 18.37 4.73
C CYS A 228 15.47 17.66 3.64
N ALA A 229 14.54 18.32 2.96
CA ALA A 229 13.77 17.76 1.85
C ALA A 229 14.68 17.36 0.67
N TYR A 230 15.64 18.20 0.30
CA TYR A 230 16.62 17.87 -0.74
C TYR A 230 17.50 16.66 -0.35
N ILE A 231 17.96 16.61 0.90
CA ILE A 231 18.75 15.48 1.40
C ILE A 231 17.92 14.19 1.30
N ILE A 232 16.66 14.20 1.71
CA ILE A 232 15.78 13.04 1.62
C ILE A 232 15.55 12.62 0.15
N CYS A 233 15.30 13.58 -0.75
CA CYS A 233 15.12 13.30 -2.18
C CYS A 233 16.36 12.71 -2.86
N ILE A 234 17.58 13.07 -2.38
CA ILE A 234 18.84 12.51 -2.90
C ILE A 234 19.09 11.09 -2.34
N LEU A 235 18.66 10.83 -1.11
CA LEU A 235 18.84 9.53 -0.45
C LEU A 235 17.82 8.47 -0.86
N LEU A 236 16.66 8.87 -1.37
CA LEU A 236 15.63 7.98 -1.93
C LEU A 236 15.95 7.57 -3.36
#